data_10262560a466d577a2aa3586f3198125
#
_entry.id   10262560a466d577a2aa3586f3198125
#
_cell.length_a   1.000
_cell.length_b   1.000
_cell.length_c   1.000
_cell.angle_alpha   90.00
_cell.angle_beta   90.00
_cell.angle_gamma   90.00
#
_symmetry.space_group_name_H-M   'P 1'
#
loop_
_entity.id
_entity.type
_entity.pdbx_description
1 polymer ?
#
loop_
_entity_poly.entity_id
_entity_poly.type
_entity_poly.pdbx_seq_one_letter_code
_entity_poly.pdbx_strand_id
1 'polypeptide(L)'
;MGYVLQATDFASAHSVRSAKLKELGFAPVCMAPGEQNDGHSHTLVEEMLIVQSGEGQIQINDETFDLCAGSVAMVPAGQFHALCNTGKQNLEGMIVFNSNVKREKVVLKNRQEHFGEPSADDLQAQVAALTKTTKKLKKQLKKKR
;
A
#
# COMPACT_ATOMS: atom_id res chain seq x y z
N MET A 1 -0.61 -32.06 -6.48
CA MET A 1 -2.02 -31.91 -6.92
C MET A 1 -2.35 -30.42 -6.84
N GLY A 2 -2.74 -29.81 -7.96
CA GLY A 2 -3.15 -28.41 -8.03
C GLY A 2 -4.53 -28.21 -7.41
N TYR A 3 -4.88 -26.97 -7.07
CA TYR A 3 -6.19 -26.57 -6.60
C TYR A 3 -6.51 -25.13 -7.03
N VAL A 4 -7.79 -24.81 -7.06
CA VAL A 4 -8.30 -23.47 -7.40
C VAL A 4 -9.05 -22.94 -6.20
N LEU A 5 -8.81 -21.67 -5.87
CA LEU A 5 -9.61 -20.90 -4.92
C LEU A 5 -10.58 -20.02 -5.72
N GLN A 6 -11.81 -19.97 -5.31
CA GLN A 6 -12.80 -19.05 -5.86
C GLN A 6 -12.79 -17.73 -5.08
N ALA A 7 -13.31 -16.65 -5.66
CA ALA A 7 -13.37 -15.35 -5.00
C ALA A 7 -14.08 -15.40 -3.63
N THR A 8 -15.06 -16.28 -3.48
CA THR A 8 -15.78 -16.52 -2.22
C THR A 8 -14.91 -17.10 -1.10
N ASP A 9 -13.82 -17.77 -1.46
CA ASP A 9 -12.95 -18.43 -0.47
C ASP A 9 -12.06 -17.42 0.28
N PHE A 10 -11.91 -16.20 -0.25
CA PHE A 10 -11.09 -15.16 0.34
C PHE A 10 -11.78 -13.78 0.43
N ALA A 11 -13.09 -13.72 0.21
CA ALA A 11 -13.86 -12.46 0.31
C ALA A 11 -13.79 -11.79 1.69
N SER A 12 -13.46 -12.55 2.73
CA SER A 12 -13.28 -12.06 4.11
C SER A 12 -11.83 -12.20 4.63
N ALA A 13 -10.92 -12.70 3.81
CA ALA A 13 -9.56 -12.99 4.24
C ALA A 13 -8.64 -11.78 3.98
N HIS A 14 -7.96 -11.30 5.01
CA HIS A 14 -6.93 -10.27 4.85
C HIS A 14 -5.67 -10.82 4.16
N SER A 15 -5.39 -12.09 4.28
CA SER A 15 -4.34 -12.77 3.54
C SER A 15 -4.57 -14.27 3.51
N VAL A 16 -4.32 -14.89 2.37
CA VAL A 16 -4.37 -16.34 2.22
C VAL A 16 -2.95 -16.87 2.08
N ARG A 17 -2.43 -17.44 3.16
CA ARG A 17 -1.23 -18.27 3.09
C ARG A 17 -1.67 -19.66 2.67
N SER A 18 -1.33 -20.03 1.45
CA SER A 18 -1.64 -21.38 0.98
C SER A 18 -0.82 -22.41 1.75
N ALA A 19 -1.48 -23.27 2.50
CA ALA A 19 -0.84 -24.42 3.14
C ALA A 19 -0.22 -25.41 2.15
N LYS A 20 -0.53 -25.28 0.86
CA LYS A 20 -0.09 -26.18 -0.21
C LYS A 20 1.04 -25.62 -1.06
N LEU A 21 1.25 -24.28 -1.05
CA LEU A 21 2.40 -23.66 -1.67
C LEU A 21 3.41 -23.31 -0.57
N LYS A 22 4.65 -23.75 -0.76
CA LYS A 22 5.72 -23.54 0.23
C LYS A 22 6.34 -22.15 0.11
N GLU A 23 6.36 -21.62 -1.10
CA GLU A 23 7.18 -20.45 -1.44
C GLU A 23 6.34 -19.17 -1.63
N LEU A 24 5.05 -19.31 -1.95
CA LEU A 24 4.20 -18.17 -2.29
C LEU A 24 2.97 -18.10 -1.39
N GLY A 25 2.63 -16.88 -1.01
CA GLY A 25 1.36 -16.48 -0.45
C GLY A 25 0.71 -15.38 -1.29
N PHE A 26 -0.54 -15.08 -1.04
CA PHE A 26 -1.22 -13.97 -1.67
C PHE A 26 -2.26 -13.33 -0.73
N ALA A 27 -2.60 -12.08 -1.00
CA ALA A 27 -3.63 -11.33 -0.32
C ALA A 27 -4.46 -10.54 -1.34
N PRO A 28 -5.80 -10.64 -1.31
CA PRO A 28 -6.63 -9.78 -2.13
C PRO A 28 -6.56 -8.33 -1.64
N VAL A 29 -6.66 -7.40 -2.56
CA VAL A 29 -6.77 -5.97 -2.30
C VAL A 29 -8.11 -5.49 -2.81
N CYS A 30 -8.86 -4.80 -1.97
CA CYS A 30 -10.07 -4.08 -2.35
C CYS A 30 -10.16 -2.84 -1.46
N MET A 31 -9.92 -1.67 -2.05
CA MET A 31 -9.92 -0.38 -1.36
C MET A 31 -10.99 0.52 -1.98
N ALA A 32 -11.84 1.09 -1.14
CA ALA A 32 -12.83 2.07 -1.57
C ALA A 32 -12.17 3.39 -2.02
N PRO A 33 -12.85 4.24 -2.82
CA PRO A 33 -12.34 5.55 -3.20
C PRO A 33 -11.90 6.40 -2.00
N GLY A 34 -10.65 6.90 -2.04
CA GLY A 34 -10.05 7.69 -0.96
C GLY A 34 -9.50 6.88 0.23
N GLU A 35 -9.68 5.57 0.22
CA GLU A 35 -9.09 4.69 1.24
C GLU A 35 -7.57 4.61 1.07
N GLN A 36 -6.87 4.59 2.19
CA GLN A 36 -5.43 4.39 2.25
C GLN A 36 -5.06 3.55 3.47
N ASN A 37 -3.96 2.83 3.37
CA ASN A 37 -3.38 2.16 4.53
C ASN A 37 -2.30 3.03 5.19
N ASP A 38 -1.97 2.73 6.44
CA ASP A 38 -0.93 3.46 7.20
C ASP A 38 0.49 3.20 6.66
N GLY A 39 0.63 2.22 5.79
CA GLY A 39 1.90 1.76 5.28
C GLY A 39 2.72 1.02 6.33
N HIS A 40 3.64 0.22 5.82
CA HIS A 40 4.56 -0.56 6.66
C HIS A 40 5.78 -1.02 5.84
N SER A 41 6.76 -1.55 6.54
CA SER A 41 7.81 -2.36 5.94
C SER A 41 7.92 -3.69 6.66
N HIS A 42 8.42 -4.69 5.98
CA HIS A 42 8.71 -5.99 6.56
C HIS A 42 10.03 -6.52 6.03
N THR A 43 10.83 -7.05 6.95
CA THR A 43 12.08 -7.71 6.56
C THR A 43 11.79 -9.06 5.91
N LEU A 44 12.64 -9.47 4.98
CA LEU A 44 12.65 -10.80 4.36
C LEU A 44 11.44 -11.15 3.48
N VAL A 45 10.40 -10.33 3.44
CA VAL A 45 9.24 -10.55 2.58
C VAL A 45 9.31 -9.57 1.41
N GLU A 46 9.28 -10.11 0.22
CA GLU A 46 9.11 -9.38 -1.04
C GLU A 46 7.65 -9.48 -1.46
N GLU A 47 7.10 -8.40 -1.97
CA GLU A 47 5.71 -8.36 -2.44
C GLU A 47 5.62 -7.86 -3.88
N MET A 48 4.61 -8.36 -4.55
CA MET A 48 4.21 -7.90 -5.87
C MET A 48 2.71 -7.62 -5.85
N LEU A 49 2.33 -6.35 -6.02
CA LEU A 49 0.94 -5.94 -6.22
C LEU A 49 0.59 -5.97 -7.69
N ILE A 50 -0.41 -6.72 -8.06
CA ILE A 50 -1.00 -6.76 -9.40
C ILE A 50 -2.35 -6.06 -9.34
N VAL A 51 -2.50 -4.93 -10.03
CA VAL A 51 -3.75 -4.17 -10.09
C VAL A 51 -4.65 -4.76 -11.17
N GLN A 52 -5.86 -5.15 -10.81
CA GLN A 52 -6.86 -5.71 -11.71
C GLN A 52 -7.84 -4.65 -12.22
N SER A 53 -8.26 -3.74 -11.34
CA SER A 53 -9.19 -2.66 -11.68
C SER A 53 -8.97 -1.45 -10.78
N GLY A 54 -9.46 -0.28 -11.21
CA GLY A 54 -9.36 0.97 -10.48
C GLY A 54 -8.05 1.72 -10.75
N GLU A 55 -7.88 2.80 -9.99
CA GLU A 55 -6.73 3.71 -10.05
C GLU A 55 -6.27 4.01 -8.62
N GLY A 56 -4.97 4.14 -8.43
CA GLY A 56 -4.41 4.41 -7.12
C GLY A 56 -2.98 4.91 -7.18
N GLN A 57 -2.36 4.96 -6.04
CA GLN A 57 -0.94 5.25 -5.88
C GLN A 57 -0.32 4.30 -4.87
N ILE A 58 0.90 3.90 -5.11
CA ILE A 58 1.74 3.21 -4.13
C ILE A 58 2.97 4.08 -3.83
N GLN A 59 3.19 4.33 -2.56
CA GLN A 59 4.47 4.86 -2.07
C GLN A 59 5.40 3.68 -1.80
N ILE A 60 6.63 3.75 -2.30
CA ILE A 60 7.72 2.84 -1.94
C ILE A 60 8.89 3.70 -1.48
N ASN A 61 9.22 3.66 -0.22
CA ASN A 61 10.10 4.61 0.47
C ASN A 61 9.69 6.07 0.21
N ASP A 62 10.55 6.85 -0.45
CA ASP A 62 10.33 8.27 -0.73
C ASP A 62 9.70 8.53 -2.10
N GLU A 63 9.49 7.49 -2.90
CA GLU A 63 8.92 7.59 -4.24
C GLU A 63 7.45 7.18 -4.26
N THR A 64 6.66 7.86 -5.09
CA THR A 64 5.24 7.55 -5.29
C THR A 64 4.99 7.25 -6.75
N PHE A 65 4.31 6.16 -7.01
CA PHE A 65 3.99 5.66 -8.35
C PHE A 65 2.49 5.60 -8.55
N ASP A 66 2.02 6.08 -9.69
CA ASP A 66 0.62 5.94 -10.11
C ASP A 66 0.33 4.49 -10.52
N LEU A 67 -0.85 4.02 -10.18
CA LEU A 67 -1.34 2.69 -10.49
C LEU A 67 -2.64 2.76 -11.28
N CYS A 68 -2.75 1.88 -12.26
CA CYS A 68 -3.99 1.63 -12.99
C CYS A 68 -4.14 0.12 -13.26
N ALA A 69 -5.27 -0.27 -13.83
CA ALA A 69 -5.49 -1.66 -14.24
C ALA A 69 -4.35 -2.17 -15.13
N GLY A 70 -3.78 -3.32 -14.79
CA GLY A 70 -2.61 -3.92 -15.43
C GLY A 70 -1.27 -3.48 -14.84
N SER A 71 -1.23 -2.51 -13.94
CA SER A 71 0.01 -2.15 -13.22
C SER A 71 0.50 -3.29 -12.35
N VAL A 72 1.82 -3.45 -12.28
CA VAL A 72 2.49 -4.37 -11.36
C VAL A 72 3.52 -3.57 -10.57
N ALA A 73 3.31 -3.44 -9.27
CA ALA A 73 4.27 -2.81 -8.36
C ALA A 73 5.07 -3.90 -7.64
N MET A 74 6.38 -3.75 -7.60
CA MET A 74 7.30 -4.67 -6.91
C MET A 74 7.87 -3.97 -5.67
N VAL A 75 7.71 -4.60 -4.52
CA VAL A 75 8.20 -4.10 -3.24
C VAL A 75 9.27 -5.06 -2.72
N PRO A 76 10.56 -4.71 -2.85
CA PRO A 76 11.63 -5.49 -2.27
C PRO A 76 11.53 -5.58 -0.75
N ALA A 77 12.12 -6.63 -0.19
CA ALA A 77 12.17 -6.82 1.26
C ALA A 77 12.81 -5.62 1.97
N GLY A 78 12.22 -5.21 3.08
CA GLY A 78 12.70 -4.08 3.89
C GLY A 78 12.25 -2.70 3.41
N GLN A 79 11.63 -2.58 2.26
CA GLN A 79 11.16 -1.28 1.76
C GLN A 79 9.82 -0.90 2.40
N PHE A 80 9.71 0.35 2.86
CA PHE A 80 8.43 0.89 3.32
C PHE A 80 7.49 1.05 2.12
N HIS A 81 6.23 0.66 2.30
CA HIS A 81 5.22 0.85 1.27
C HIS A 81 3.86 1.19 1.86
N ALA A 82 3.12 2.00 1.12
CA ALA A 82 1.77 2.44 1.45
C ALA A 82 0.93 2.54 0.18
N LEU A 83 -0.32 2.09 0.24
CA LEU A 83 -1.24 2.08 -0.88
C LEU A 83 -2.40 3.04 -0.61
N CYS A 84 -2.79 3.78 -1.65
CA CYS A 84 -3.91 4.70 -1.62
C CYS A 84 -4.77 4.54 -2.88
N ASN A 85 -6.08 4.46 -2.73
CA ASN A 85 -7.00 4.56 -3.85
C ASN A 85 -7.27 6.05 -4.16
N THR A 86 -6.75 6.54 -5.28
CA THR A 86 -6.94 7.92 -5.75
C THR A 86 -8.03 8.03 -6.81
N GLY A 87 -8.61 6.89 -7.23
CA GLY A 87 -9.65 6.80 -8.23
C GLY A 87 -11.06 7.06 -7.68
N LYS A 88 -12.05 6.87 -8.56
CA LYS A 88 -13.47 7.01 -8.25
C LYS A 88 -14.19 5.67 -8.03
N GLN A 89 -13.52 4.58 -8.33
CA GLN A 89 -14.01 3.21 -8.18
C GLN A 89 -13.08 2.45 -7.21
N ASN A 90 -13.50 1.27 -6.79
CA ASN A 90 -12.63 0.42 -5.98
C ASN A 90 -11.32 0.12 -6.70
N LEU A 91 -10.22 0.24 -5.98
CA LEU A 91 -8.93 -0.30 -6.40
C LEU A 91 -8.88 -1.76 -6.01
N GLU A 92 -8.88 -2.63 -6.99
CA GLU A 92 -8.88 -4.06 -6.77
C GLU A 92 -7.62 -4.71 -7.35
N GLY A 93 -7.12 -5.70 -6.66
CA GLY A 93 -5.91 -6.38 -7.07
C GLY A 93 -5.54 -7.56 -6.19
N MET A 94 -4.33 -8.02 -6.39
CA MET A 94 -3.76 -9.15 -5.66
C MET A 94 -2.30 -8.84 -5.28
N ILE A 95 -1.98 -8.99 -4.01
CA ILE A 95 -0.60 -9.03 -3.55
C ILE A 95 -0.15 -10.48 -3.56
N VAL A 96 0.99 -10.74 -4.19
CA VAL A 96 1.70 -12.02 -4.15
C VAL A 96 3.00 -11.79 -3.38
N PHE A 97 3.34 -12.68 -2.46
CA PHE A 97 4.51 -12.55 -1.62
C PHE A 97 5.19 -13.89 -1.37
N ASN A 98 6.49 -13.87 -1.06
CA ASN A 98 7.18 -15.08 -0.64
C ASN A 98 6.72 -15.49 0.77
N SER A 99 6.26 -16.72 0.92
CA SER A 99 5.75 -17.25 2.19
C SER A 99 6.67 -18.27 2.86
N ASN A 100 7.82 -18.60 2.25
CA ASN A 100 8.80 -19.53 2.77
C ASN A 100 9.61 -18.98 3.96
N VAL A 101 9.47 -17.70 4.25
CA VAL A 101 10.17 -17.07 5.37
C VAL A 101 9.48 -17.44 6.69
N LYS A 102 10.26 -17.83 7.66
CA LYS A 102 9.75 -18.10 9.00
C LYS A 102 9.19 -16.82 9.61
N ARG A 103 7.91 -16.87 9.99
CA ARG A 103 7.16 -15.71 10.49
C ARG A 103 7.85 -15.01 11.67
N GLU A 104 8.48 -15.78 12.56
CA GLU A 104 9.23 -15.26 13.71
C GLU A 104 10.48 -14.46 13.33
N LYS A 105 10.91 -14.54 12.06
CA LYS A 105 12.05 -13.77 11.53
C LYS A 105 11.62 -12.51 10.77
N VAL A 106 10.32 -12.36 10.51
CA VAL A 106 9.80 -11.18 9.81
C VAL A 106 9.54 -10.09 10.84
N VAL A 107 10.26 -8.99 10.73
CA VAL A 107 10.02 -7.80 11.54
C VAL A 107 9.16 -6.85 10.72
N LEU A 108 7.98 -6.53 11.24
CA LEU A 108 7.12 -5.47 10.73
C LEU A 108 7.51 -4.17 11.39
N LYS A 109 7.61 -3.11 10.59
CA LYS A 109 7.85 -1.74 11.07
C LYS A 109 6.78 -0.83 10.49
N ASN A 110 6.16 -0.02 11.33
CA ASN A 110 5.32 1.08 10.88
C ASN A 110 6.17 2.22 10.30
N ARG A 111 5.52 3.28 9.81
CA ARG A 111 6.23 4.42 9.20
C ARG A 111 7.26 5.05 10.13
N GLN A 112 6.89 5.27 11.38
CA GLN A 112 7.77 5.87 12.39
C GLN A 112 8.97 4.99 12.71
N GLU A 113 8.77 3.68 12.85
CA GLU A 113 9.85 2.71 13.11
C GLU A 113 10.78 2.53 11.91
N HIS A 114 10.26 2.75 10.69
CA HIS A 114 11.05 2.60 9.47
C HIS A 114 11.93 3.82 9.21
N PHE A 115 11.34 5.02 9.22
CA PHE A 115 12.03 6.28 8.90
C PHE A 115 12.61 6.99 10.13
N GLY A 116 12.25 6.56 11.34
CA GLY A 116 12.53 7.27 12.58
C GLY A 116 11.52 8.39 12.86
N GLU A 117 11.69 9.07 13.98
CA GLU A 117 10.89 10.27 14.25
C GLU A 117 11.28 11.38 13.30
N PRO A 118 10.30 12.10 12.73
CA PRO A 118 10.59 13.22 11.84
C PRO A 118 11.41 14.28 12.61
N SER A 119 12.47 14.77 12.00
CA SER A 119 13.25 15.85 12.55
C SER A 119 12.43 17.14 12.71
N ALA A 120 12.87 18.07 13.53
CA ALA A 120 12.21 19.39 13.65
C ALA A 120 12.09 20.09 12.29
N ASP A 121 13.09 19.92 11.42
CA ASP A 121 13.08 20.48 10.06
C ASP A 121 12.05 19.79 9.17
N ASP A 122 11.88 18.47 9.27
CA ASP A 122 10.83 17.73 8.54
C ASP A 122 9.45 18.18 8.96
N LEU A 123 9.23 18.34 10.26
CA LEU A 123 7.96 18.84 10.81
C LEU A 123 7.66 20.27 10.34
N GLN A 124 8.66 21.15 10.32
CA GLN A 124 8.52 22.51 9.81
C GLN A 124 8.19 22.53 8.32
N ALA A 125 8.84 21.70 7.52
CA ALA A 125 8.56 21.54 6.09
C ALA A 125 7.13 21.05 5.85
N GLN A 126 6.65 20.07 6.62
CA GLN A 126 5.28 19.57 6.55
C GLN A 126 4.25 20.65 6.92
N VAL A 127 4.50 21.40 7.99
CA VAL A 127 3.62 22.52 8.41
C VAL A 127 3.57 23.60 7.32
N ALA A 128 4.70 23.94 6.72
CA ALA A 128 4.77 24.91 5.63
C ALA A 128 3.98 24.44 4.38
N ALA A 129 4.10 23.16 4.01
CA ALA A 129 3.37 22.56 2.89
C ALA A 129 1.85 22.57 3.14
N LEU A 130 1.40 22.16 4.31
CA LEU A 130 -0.01 22.18 4.73
C LEU A 130 -0.57 23.60 4.72
N THR A 131 0.18 24.57 5.22
CA THR A 131 -0.20 25.99 5.24
C THR A 131 -0.41 26.52 3.81
N LYS A 132 0.49 26.16 2.88
CA LYS A 132 0.42 26.55 1.47
C LYS A 132 -0.81 25.96 0.79
N THR A 133 -1.10 24.69 1.05
CA THR A 133 -2.29 23.98 0.54
C THR A 133 -3.58 24.60 1.08
N THR A 134 -3.64 24.89 2.38
CA THR A 134 -4.79 25.53 3.02
C THR A 134 -5.06 26.92 2.43
N LYS A 135 -4.02 27.73 2.17
CA LYS A 135 -4.16 29.03 1.51
C LYS A 135 -4.71 28.91 0.09
N LYS A 136 -4.25 27.89 -0.67
CA LYS A 136 -4.73 27.59 -2.04
C LYS A 136 -6.21 27.21 -2.04
N LEU A 137 -6.62 26.33 -1.13
CA LEU A 137 -8.02 25.90 -0.98
C LEU A 137 -8.94 27.07 -0.57
N LYS A 138 -8.52 27.89 0.40
CA LYS A 138 -9.28 29.09 0.79
C LYS A 138 -9.46 30.07 -0.38
N LYS A 139 -8.45 30.23 -1.24
CA LYS A 139 -8.54 31.08 -2.44
C LYS A 139 -9.51 30.51 -3.49
N GLN A 140 -9.54 29.18 -3.65
CA GLN A 140 -10.46 28.50 -4.55
C GLN A 140 -11.92 28.60 -4.08
N LEU A 141 -12.17 28.46 -2.79
CA LEU A 141 -13.50 28.61 -2.19
C LEU A 141 -14.05 30.04 -2.34
N LYS A 142 -13.20 31.07 -2.24
CA LYS A 142 -13.61 32.46 -2.45
C LYS A 142 -13.96 32.78 -3.91
N LYS A 143 -13.44 32.03 -4.88
CA LYS A 143 -13.75 32.20 -6.31
C LYS A 143 -15.05 31.50 -6.76
N LYS A 144 -15.58 30.60 -5.93
CA LYS A 144 -16.82 29.85 -6.20
C LYS A 144 -18.06 30.45 -5.52
N ARG A 145 -17.89 31.54 -4.79
CA ARG A 145 -18.97 32.39 -4.25
C ARG A 145 -19.08 33.66 -5.10
#